data_ad8bb4704c8cdfe939374bd2fdd0dcc8
#
_entry.id   ad8bb4704c8cdfe939374bd2fdd0dcc8
#
_cell.length_a   1.000
_cell.length_b   1.000
_cell.length_c   1.000
_cell.angle_alpha   90.00
_cell.angle_beta   90.00
_cell.angle_gamma   90.00
#
_symmetry.space_group_name_H-M   'P 1'
#
loop_
_entity.id
_entity.type
_entity.pdbx_description
1 polymer ?
#
loop_
_entity_poly.entity_id
_entity_poly.type
_entity_poly.pdbx_seq_one_letter_code
_entity_poly.pdbx_strand_id
1 'polypeptide(L)'
;MSIMDLNEQELFRRESLAKLRELGIEPYPAPLFPINTSAAEIKAEFDEEKGNFQEVVIAGRIMSRRIMGAASFGELQDETGRIQVYINRDEICPGEDKTMYNTVWKKLLDIGDIIGIKGFAFITKTGQLSVHAKELTLLSKSLRVLPIVKEKDGEVFDAFSDPELKYRQRYVDLIVNPQVRDTFIKRSQIVATMREYFNEAGCLEVETPILQSIPGGATARPFITHHNALDIPLYLRIANELYLKRLIVGGYHGVYEFAKDFRNEGMDKTHNPEFTCMEIYVAYKDYIWMMEFVEKLLEKIALKLHGKTEVTIGENQVDFKPPFRRLPILEAIKEYAGVDVAGMDEDQLRETCKKLHVEVDPSFGKGKLIDAIFGEYCEKHLTQPTFITDYPVEMSPLTKRHRENPELTERFELFVCGKELANAYSELNDPIDQYERFQEQVKLKDKGDDEAMFIDMDFVRALEYGMPPTSGLGMGIDRLTMFMTNSPTIQDVLFFPQMRPKNQ
;
A
#
# COMPACT_ATOMS: atom_id res chain seq x y z
N MET A 1 -15.04 -14.65 -24.16
CA MET A 1 -15.31 -15.86 -23.36
C MET A 1 -16.40 -16.64 -24.07
N SER A 2 -16.11 -17.85 -24.53
CA SER A 2 -17.09 -18.69 -25.21
C SER A 2 -18.18 -19.11 -24.24
N ILE A 3 -19.42 -19.27 -24.72
CA ILE A 3 -20.54 -19.81 -23.92
C ILE A 3 -20.21 -21.21 -23.41
N MET A 4 -19.29 -21.92 -24.06
CA MET A 4 -18.85 -23.26 -23.66
C MET A 4 -18.01 -23.32 -22.35
N ASP A 5 -17.53 -22.15 -21.86
CA ASP A 5 -16.72 -22.08 -20.63
C ASP A 5 -17.53 -21.70 -19.38
N LEU A 6 -18.86 -21.64 -19.48
CA LEU A 6 -19.77 -21.24 -18.40
C LEU A 6 -20.31 -22.46 -17.68
N ASN A 7 -20.33 -22.40 -16.35
CA ASN A 7 -21.01 -23.44 -15.56
C ASN A 7 -22.55 -23.27 -15.57
N GLU A 8 -23.28 -24.29 -15.12
CA GLU A 8 -24.75 -24.29 -15.13
C GLU A 8 -25.37 -23.09 -14.40
N GLN A 9 -24.79 -22.65 -13.28
CA GLN A 9 -25.30 -21.50 -12.53
C GLN A 9 -25.09 -20.18 -13.29
N GLU A 10 -23.98 -20.05 -14.01
CA GLU A 10 -23.71 -18.88 -14.83
C GLU A 10 -24.60 -18.81 -16.07
N LEU A 11 -24.96 -19.97 -16.62
CA LEU A 11 -25.97 -20.06 -17.69
C LEU A 11 -27.35 -19.66 -17.18
N PHE A 12 -27.79 -20.22 -16.04
CA PHE A 12 -29.05 -19.86 -15.41
C PHE A 12 -29.19 -18.37 -15.11
N ARG A 13 -28.11 -17.71 -14.64
CA ARG A 13 -28.11 -16.27 -14.39
C ARG A 13 -28.29 -15.44 -15.66
N ARG A 14 -27.79 -15.92 -16.80
CA ARG A 14 -27.99 -15.29 -18.12
C ARG A 14 -29.41 -15.47 -18.63
N GLU A 15 -30.02 -16.62 -18.38
CA GLU A 15 -31.45 -16.83 -18.65
C GLU A 15 -32.31 -15.90 -17.78
N SER A 16 -31.98 -15.77 -16.50
CA SER A 16 -32.65 -14.85 -15.59
C SER A 16 -32.52 -13.38 -16.07
N LEU A 17 -31.34 -12.99 -16.57
CA LEU A 17 -31.11 -11.69 -17.19
C LEU A 17 -32.04 -11.46 -18.39
N ALA A 18 -32.19 -12.44 -19.30
CA ALA A 18 -33.06 -12.34 -20.43
C ALA A 18 -34.54 -12.18 -19.99
N LYS A 19 -35.01 -12.99 -19.04
CA LYS A 19 -36.37 -12.89 -18.48
C LYS A 19 -36.65 -11.57 -17.79
N LEU A 20 -35.68 -10.96 -17.11
CA LEU A 20 -35.84 -9.61 -16.53
C LEU A 20 -36.13 -8.58 -17.62
N ARG A 21 -35.40 -8.63 -18.73
CA ARG A 21 -35.60 -7.75 -19.88
C ARG A 21 -36.97 -7.96 -20.55
N GLU A 22 -37.40 -9.23 -20.67
CA GLU A 22 -38.76 -9.58 -21.19
C GLU A 22 -39.87 -9.00 -20.29
N LEU A 23 -39.64 -8.90 -18.99
CA LEU A 23 -40.54 -8.27 -18.02
C LEU A 23 -40.48 -6.74 -18.02
N GLY A 24 -39.65 -6.12 -18.89
CA GLY A 24 -39.47 -4.68 -18.95
C GLY A 24 -38.63 -4.12 -17.79
N ILE A 25 -37.93 -4.97 -17.07
CA ILE A 25 -37.02 -4.56 -15.96
C ILE A 25 -35.61 -4.41 -16.54
N GLU A 26 -35.08 -3.17 -16.46
CA GLU A 26 -33.69 -2.91 -16.85
C GLU A 26 -32.73 -3.48 -15.79
N PRO A 27 -31.90 -4.48 -16.14
CA PRO A 27 -31.02 -5.12 -15.14
C PRO A 27 -29.79 -4.28 -14.74
N TYR A 28 -29.50 -3.21 -15.48
CA TYR A 28 -28.37 -2.30 -15.30
C TYR A 28 -28.80 -0.85 -15.49
N PRO A 29 -29.74 -0.34 -14.65
CA PRO A 29 -30.30 0.98 -14.82
C PRO A 29 -29.25 2.08 -14.65
N ALA A 30 -29.29 3.11 -15.50
CA ALA A 30 -28.44 4.28 -15.42
C ALA A 30 -28.93 5.39 -14.47
N PRO A 31 -30.23 5.55 -14.16
CA PRO A 31 -30.69 6.63 -13.30
C PRO A 31 -30.10 6.58 -11.89
N LEU A 32 -29.96 7.77 -11.29
CA LEU A 32 -29.53 7.92 -9.89
C LEU A 32 -30.45 7.13 -8.94
N PHE A 33 -29.86 6.37 -8.02
CA PHE A 33 -30.55 5.81 -6.87
C PHE A 33 -30.19 6.63 -5.61
N PRO A 34 -31.12 7.34 -4.98
CA PRO A 34 -30.82 8.37 -3.98
C PRO A 34 -30.64 7.78 -2.57
N ILE A 35 -29.49 7.16 -2.31
CA ILE A 35 -29.14 6.62 -0.98
C ILE A 35 -29.09 7.78 0.02
N ASN A 36 -29.69 7.59 1.21
CA ASN A 36 -29.70 8.58 2.28
C ASN A 36 -29.09 8.13 3.60
N THR A 37 -28.70 6.86 3.73
CA THR A 37 -28.06 6.30 4.91
C THR A 37 -27.26 5.03 4.57
N SER A 38 -26.53 4.49 5.54
CA SER A 38 -25.70 3.29 5.40
C SER A 38 -26.01 2.23 6.45
N ALA A 39 -25.54 0.99 6.22
CA ALA A 39 -25.70 -0.11 7.16
C ALA A 39 -25.05 0.19 8.53
N ALA A 40 -23.89 0.83 8.57
CA ALA A 40 -23.21 1.19 9.80
C ALA A 40 -23.95 2.30 10.54
N GLU A 41 -24.42 3.33 9.85
CA GLU A 41 -25.16 4.45 10.43
C GLU A 41 -26.47 3.97 11.07
N ILE A 42 -27.26 3.14 10.36
CA ILE A 42 -28.47 2.55 10.94
C ILE A 42 -28.15 1.74 12.20
N LYS A 43 -27.07 0.93 12.17
CA LYS A 43 -26.69 0.12 13.34
C LYS A 43 -26.19 0.93 14.53
N ALA A 44 -25.55 2.06 14.28
CA ALA A 44 -24.99 2.91 15.33
C ALA A 44 -26.03 3.84 15.95
N GLU A 45 -26.99 4.34 15.15
CA GLU A 45 -27.85 5.46 15.54
C GLU A 45 -29.33 5.11 15.65
N PHE A 46 -29.74 3.88 15.25
CA PHE A 46 -31.16 3.49 15.34
C PHE A 46 -31.64 3.48 16.81
N ASP A 47 -32.75 4.17 17.04
CA ASP A 47 -33.40 4.29 18.34
C ASP A 47 -34.91 4.18 18.11
N GLU A 48 -35.49 3.07 18.60
CA GLU A 48 -36.90 2.77 18.42
C GLU A 48 -37.79 3.79 19.14
N GLU A 49 -37.34 4.30 20.31
CA GLU A 49 -38.10 5.29 21.10
C GLU A 49 -38.13 6.66 20.42
N LYS A 50 -37.06 7.03 19.70
CA LYS A 50 -37.02 8.26 18.93
C LYS A 50 -37.76 8.15 17.62
N GLY A 51 -38.05 6.92 17.14
CA GLY A 51 -38.69 6.69 15.85
C GLY A 51 -37.89 7.23 14.66
N ASN A 52 -36.56 7.19 14.73
CA ASN A 52 -35.71 7.61 13.63
C ASN A 52 -35.66 6.54 12.53
N PHE A 53 -35.03 6.85 11.38
CA PHE A 53 -34.92 5.95 10.20
C PHE A 53 -36.29 5.44 9.67
N GLN A 54 -37.31 6.30 9.65
CA GLN A 54 -38.63 5.99 9.09
C GLN A 54 -38.65 6.10 7.57
N GLU A 55 -37.70 6.81 6.94
CA GLU A 55 -37.53 6.94 5.51
C GLU A 55 -36.09 6.55 5.16
N VAL A 56 -35.86 5.24 5.02
CA VAL A 56 -34.56 4.65 4.68
C VAL A 56 -34.49 4.38 3.18
N VAL A 57 -33.42 4.85 2.54
CA VAL A 57 -33.03 4.47 1.18
C VAL A 57 -31.62 3.95 1.21
N ILE A 58 -31.47 2.64 1.06
CA ILE A 58 -30.17 1.94 1.06
C ILE A 58 -30.00 1.14 -0.24
N ALA A 59 -28.76 0.93 -0.64
CA ALA A 59 -28.43 0.00 -1.70
C ALA A 59 -27.26 -0.90 -1.27
N GLY A 60 -27.26 -2.13 -1.74
CA GLY A 60 -26.20 -3.07 -1.42
C GLY A 60 -26.29 -4.36 -2.22
N ARG A 61 -25.27 -5.18 -2.04
CA ARG A 61 -25.16 -6.50 -2.65
C ARG A 61 -25.89 -7.53 -1.79
N ILE A 62 -26.71 -8.37 -2.40
CA ILE A 62 -27.35 -9.51 -1.73
C ILE A 62 -26.28 -10.53 -1.35
N MET A 63 -26.07 -10.75 -0.07
CA MET A 63 -25.10 -11.71 0.46
C MET A 63 -25.75 -13.01 0.93
N SER A 64 -26.99 -12.93 1.42
CA SER A 64 -27.80 -14.09 1.77
C SER A 64 -29.28 -13.82 1.51
N ARG A 65 -30.06 -14.91 1.36
CA ARG A 65 -31.50 -14.83 1.13
C ARG A 65 -32.21 -16.04 1.71
N ARG A 66 -33.28 -15.80 2.48
CA ARG A 66 -34.16 -16.83 3.00
C ARG A 66 -35.62 -16.52 2.69
N ILE A 67 -36.25 -17.34 1.87
CA ILE A 67 -37.63 -17.17 1.41
C ILE A 67 -38.56 -18.00 2.30
N MET A 68 -39.61 -17.36 2.87
CA MET A 68 -40.56 -17.96 3.79
C MET A 68 -42.00 -17.64 3.33
N GLY A 69 -42.44 -18.26 2.22
CA GLY A 69 -43.77 -18.01 1.67
C GLY A 69 -43.94 -16.59 1.10
N ALA A 70 -44.77 -15.77 1.74
CA ALA A 70 -45.03 -14.38 1.36
C ALA A 70 -44.06 -13.38 1.98
N ALA A 71 -43.20 -13.83 2.88
CA ALA A 71 -42.16 -13.03 3.52
C ALA A 71 -40.78 -13.61 3.21
N SER A 72 -39.77 -12.77 3.22
CA SER A 72 -38.36 -13.15 3.02
C SER A 72 -37.45 -12.26 3.86
N PHE A 73 -36.31 -12.83 4.21
CA PHE A 73 -35.18 -12.07 4.73
C PHE A 73 -34.02 -12.13 3.75
N GLY A 74 -33.33 -11.04 3.58
CA GLY A 74 -32.07 -10.96 2.86
C GLY A 74 -31.03 -10.22 3.70
N GLU A 75 -29.76 -10.40 3.40
CA GLU A 75 -28.69 -9.59 3.96
C GLU A 75 -28.08 -8.77 2.84
N LEU A 76 -28.08 -7.45 2.99
CA LEU A 76 -27.42 -6.53 2.05
C LEU A 76 -26.09 -6.09 2.63
N GLN A 77 -25.05 -6.07 1.77
CA GLN A 77 -23.75 -5.53 2.06
C GLN A 77 -23.54 -4.25 1.25
N ASP A 78 -23.34 -3.14 1.94
CA ASP A 78 -22.89 -1.88 1.39
C ASP A 78 -21.39 -1.66 1.63
N GLU A 79 -20.90 -0.44 1.46
CA GLU A 79 -19.51 -0.07 1.73
C GLU A 79 -19.15 -0.19 3.21
N THR A 80 -20.10 0.06 4.12
CA THR A 80 -19.89 0.20 5.54
C THR A 80 -20.13 -1.10 6.33
N GLY A 81 -20.82 -2.07 5.72
CA GLY A 81 -21.10 -3.35 6.37
C GLY A 81 -22.33 -4.06 5.83
N ARG A 82 -22.94 -4.89 6.66
CA ARG A 82 -24.12 -5.68 6.30
C ARG A 82 -25.31 -5.34 7.16
N ILE A 83 -26.50 -5.34 6.58
CA ILE A 83 -27.76 -5.15 7.28
C ILE A 83 -28.80 -6.14 6.79
N GLN A 84 -29.63 -6.67 7.70
CA GLN A 84 -30.76 -7.50 7.33
C GLN A 84 -31.86 -6.66 6.71
N VAL A 85 -32.47 -7.16 5.63
CA VAL A 85 -33.67 -6.58 5.04
C VAL A 85 -34.82 -7.59 5.13
N TYR A 86 -35.99 -7.09 5.53
CA TYR A 86 -37.25 -7.84 5.53
C TYR A 86 -38.07 -7.43 4.33
N ILE A 87 -38.47 -8.38 3.51
CA ILE A 87 -39.21 -8.17 2.27
C ILE A 87 -40.51 -8.95 2.35
N ASN A 88 -41.62 -8.23 2.40
CA ASN A 88 -42.96 -8.81 2.38
C ASN A 88 -43.60 -8.60 1.02
N ARG A 89 -44.20 -9.68 0.45
CA ARG A 89 -44.81 -9.67 -0.87
C ARG A 89 -45.85 -8.55 -1.02
N ASP A 90 -46.74 -8.44 -0.02
CA ASP A 90 -47.90 -7.54 -0.11
C ASP A 90 -47.52 -6.08 0.17
N GLU A 91 -46.36 -5.85 0.80
CA GLU A 91 -45.79 -4.54 1.03
C GLU A 91 -45.07 -3.97 -0.22
N ILE A 92 -44.20 -4.79 -0.83
CA ILE A 92 -43.48 -4.36 -2.06
C ILE A 92 -44.35 -4.43 -3.32
N CYS A 93 -45.47 -5.15 -3.24
CA CYS A 93 -46.47 -5.31 -4.30
C CYS A 93 -47.86 -5.08 -3.74
N PRO A 94 -48.27 -3.83 -3.46
CA PRO A 94 -49.58 -3.54 -2.82
C PRO A 94 -50.77 -3.84 -3.70
N GLY A 95 -50.61 -3.89 -5.03
CA GLY A 95 -51.68 -4.24 -5.99
C GLY A 95 -51.88 -5.72 -6.22
N GLU A 96 -52.66 -6.10 -7.24
CA GLU A 96 -52.91 -7.50 -7.63
C GLU A 96 -51.66 -8.15 -8.25
N ASP A 97 -50.85 -7.37 -8.97
CA ASP A 97 -49.61 -7.86 -9.57
C ASP A 97 -48.52 -8.12 -8.49
N LYS A 98 -48.18 -9.38 -8.35
CA LYS A 98 -47.14 -9.84 -7.41
C LYS A 98 -45.86 -10.25 -8.12
N THR A 99 -45.64 -9.82 -9.36
CA THR A 99 -44.51 -10.24 -10.22
C THR A 99 -43.15 -9.86 -9.58
N MET A 100 -43.03 -8.66 -9.00
CA MET A 100 -41.81 -8.20 -8.37
C MET A 100 -41.36 -9.15 -7.24
N TYR A 101 -42.29 -9.66 -6.44
CA TYR A 101 -41.93 -10.60 -5.37
C TYR A 101 -41.86 -12.06 -5.88
N ASN A 102 -42.93 -12.56 -6.53
CA ASN A 102 -43.06 -13.98 -6.87
C ASN A 102 -42.11 -14.44 -7.98
N THR A 103 -41.79 -13.54 -8.91
CA THR A 103 -40.93 -13.87 -10.07
C THR A 103 -39.57 -13.21 -9.90
N VAL A 104 -39.49 -11.89 -9.76
CA VAL A 104 -38.20 -11.19 -9.73
C VAL A 104 -37.43 -11.57 -8.48
N TRP A 105 -37.90 -11.20 -7.29
CA TRP A 105 -37.18 -11.46 -6.04
C TRP A 105 -36.93 -12.96 -5.80
N LYS A 106 -37.95 -13.80 -5.98
CA LYS A 106 -37.83 -15.23 -5.65
C LYS A 106 -37.03 -16.04 -6.65
N LYS A 107 -37.12 -15.75 -7.97
CA LYS A 107 -36.64 -16.65 -9.02
C LYS A 107 -35.55 -16.07 -9.90
N LEU A 108 -35.54 -14.76 -10.15
CA LEU A 108 -34.65 -14.12 -11.10
C LEU A 108 -33.47 -13.38 -10.46
N LEU A 109 -33.63 -12.93 -9.19
CA LEU A 109 -32.50 -12.36 -8.45
C LEU A 109 -31.70 -13.46 -7.75
N ASP A 110 -30.39 -13.21 -7.65
CA ASP A 110 -29.41 -14.14 -7.08
C ASP A 110 -28.57 -13.46 -6.00
N ILE A 111 -27.88 -14.29 -5.19
CA ILE A 111 -26.80 -13.80 -4.34
C ILE A 111 -25.71 -13.19 -5.22
N GLY A 112 -25.31 -11.99 -4.88
CA GLY A 112 -24.37 -11.20 -5.65
C GLY A 112 -25.02 -10.06 -6.45
N ASP A 113 -26.33 -10.08 -6.69
CA ASP A 113 -27.04 -8.96 -7.32
C ASP A 113 -27.02 -7.73 -6.40
N ILE A 114 -27.02 -6.54 -6.99
CA ILE A 114 -27.10 -5.27 -6.26
C ILE A 114 -28.53 -4.75 -6.37
N ILE A 115 -29.14 -4.47 -5.22
CA ILE A 115 -30.49 -3.95 -5.14
C ILE A 115 -30.53 -2.68 -4.30
N GLY A 116 -31.52 -1.84 -4.60
CA GLY A 116 -31.93 -0.70 -3.79
C GLY A 116 -33.21 -1.01 -3.04
N ILE A 117 -33.28 -0.57 -1.81
CA ILE A 117 -34.43 -0.71 -0.92
C ILE A 117 -34.84 0.68 -0.42
N LYS A 118 -36.14 0.99 -0.51
CA LYS A 118 -36.76 2.07 0.25
C LYS A 118 -37.67 1.46 1.31
N GLY A 119 -37.64 2.01 2.51
CA GLY A 119 -38.42 1.48 3.62
C GLY A 119 -38.14 2.18 4.94
N PHE A 120 -38.13 1.44 6.03
CA PHE A 120 -37.84 1.96 7.37
C PHE A 120 -37.09 0.93 8.20
N ALA A 121 -36.31 1.39 9.20
CA ALA A 121 -35.64 0.52 10.14
C ALA A 121 -36.58 0.06 11.27
N PHE A 122 -36.43 -1.18 11.73
CA PHE A 122 -37.23 -1.75 12.82
C PHE A 122 -36.50 -2.92 13.48
N ILE A 123 -36.95 -3.28 14.69
CA ILE A 123 -36.52 -4.49 15.38
C ILE A 123 -37.48 -5.62 15.06
N THR A 124 -36.97 -6.75 14.57
CA THR A 124 -37.78 -7.96 14.36
C THR A 124 -38.22 -8.57 15.70
N LYS A 125 -39.23 -9.46 15.68
CA LYS A 125 -39.68 -10.20 16.87
C LYS A 125 -38.56 -11.00 17.56
N THR A 126 -37.49 -11.30 16.85
CA THR A 126 -36.31 -12.01 17.40
C THR A 126 -35.20 -11.05 17.87
N GLY A 127 -35.44 -9.75 17.89
CA GLY A 127 -34.49 -8.74 18.36
C GLY A 127 -33.45 -8.30 17.31
N GLN A 128 -33.61 -8.67 16.02
CA GLN A 128 -32.65 -8.30 14.98
C GLN A 128 -33.04 -6.97 14.33
N LEU A 129 -32.15 -5.97 14.37
CA LEU A 129 -32.31 -4.72 13.63
C LEU A 129 -32.29 -4.99 12.11
N SER A 130 -33.29 -4.48 11.41
CA SER A 130 -33.54 -4.77 10.01
C SER A 130 -34.17 -3.57 9.30
N VAL A 131 -34.08 -3.55 7.97
CA VAL A 131 -34.82 -2.60 7.15
C VAL A 131 -36.05 -3.30 6.57
N HIS A 132 -37.25 -2.76 6.82
CA HIS A 132 -38.51 -3.23 6.25
C HIS A 132 -38.70 -2.59 4.89
N ALA A 133 -38.64 -3.38 3.83
CA ALA A 133 -38.74 -2.90 2.45
C ALA A 133 -40.18 -2.53 2.09
N LYS A 134 -40.38 -1.34 1.57
CA LYS A 134 -41.61 -0.87 0.88
C LYS A 134 -41.45 -0.91 -0.64
N GLU A 135 -40.24 -0.63 -1.13
CA GLU A 135 -39.88 -0.71 -2.55
C GLU A 135 -38.57 -1.48 -2.71
N LEU A 136 -38.48 -2.26 -3.78
CA LEU A 136 -37.29 -2.99 -4.21
C LEU A 136 -36.99 -2.66 -5.65
N THR A 137 -35.74 -2.25 -5.93
CA THR A 137 -35.26 -1.93 -7.28
C THR A 137 -34.00 -2.74 -7.58
N LEU A 138 -33.94 -3.42 -8.73
CA LEU A 138 -32.70 -4.03 -9.22
C LEU A 138 -31.78 -2.93 -9.75
N LEU A 139 -30.55 -2.89 -9.26
CA LEU A 139 -29.53 -1.92 -9.65
C LEU A 139 -28.41 -2.54 -10.49
N SER A 140 -28.10 -3.84 -10.26
CA SER A 140 -27.13 -4.55 -11.10
C SER A 140 -27.28 -6.06 -10.95
N LYS A 141 -27.47 -6.76 -12.06
CA LYS A 141 -27.52 -8.23 -12.14
C LYS A 141 -26.11 -8.83 -12.14
N SER A 142 -25.80 -9.69 -11.18
CA SER A 142 -24.56 -10.45 -11.13
C SER A 142 -24.64 -11.70 -12.00
N LEU A 143 -23.69 -11.86 -12.94
CA LEU A 143 -23.61 -13.02 -13.83
C LEU A 143 -22.58 -14.07 -13.38
N ARG A 144 -21.83 -13.78 -12.32
CA ARG A 144 -20.87 -14.69 -11.70
C ARG A 144 -21.32 -15.10 -10.30
N VAL A 145 -21.02 -16.31 -9.92
CA VAL A 145 -21.29 -16.82 -8.58
C VAL A 145 -20.22 -16.31 -7.63
N LEU A 146 -20.63 -15.74 -6.49
CA LEU A 146 -19.68 -15.38 -5.44
C LEU A 146 -19.23 -16.63 -4.68
N PRO A 147 -17.93 -16.78 -4.39
CA PRO A 147 -17.44 -17.78 -3.46
C PRO A 147 -17.90 -17.38 -2.05
N ILE A 148 -18.94 -18.03 -1.56
CA ILE A 148 -19.47 -17.76 -0.21
C ILE A 148 -18.94 -18.85 0.70
N VAL A 149 -18.33 -18.40 1.80
CA VAL A 149 -17.88 -19.28 2.89
C VAL A 149 -19.08 -20.03 3.42
N LYS A 150 -19.01 -21.36 3.41
CA LYS A 150 -19.97 -22.26 4.04
C LYS A 150 -19.32 -22.83 5.29
N GLU A 151 -19.99 -22.67 6.40
CA GLU A 151 -19.62 -23.31 7.66
C GLU A 151 -20.52 -24.54 7.85
N LYS A 152 -19.91 -25.71 7.98
CA LYS A 152 -20.61 -26.95 8.27
C LYS A 152 -19.80 -27.72 9.31
N ASP A 153 -20.45 -28.07 10.43
CA ASP A 153 -19.87 -28.86 11.52
C ASP A 153 -18.57 -28.25 12.12
N GLY A 154 -18.45 -26.90 12.11
CA GLY A 154 -17.27 -26.17 12.58
C GLY A 154 -16.12 -26.11 11.58
N GLU A 155 -16.28 -26.69 10.41
CA GLU A 155 -15.34 -26.57 9.30
C GLU A 155 -15.79 -25.51 8.29
N VAL A 156 -14.83 -24.67 7.85
CA VAL A 156 -15.04 -23.60 6.88
C VAL A 156 -14.69 -24.11 5.48
N PHE A 157 -15.69 -24.18 4.62
CA PHE A 157 -15.55 -24.60 3.21
C PHE A 157 -15.68 -23.39 2.29
N ASP A 158 -15.04 -23.49 1.11
CA ASP A 158 -15.11 -22.49 0.04
C ASP A 158 -14.64 -21.08 0.44
N ALA A 159 -13.78 -20.98 1.45
CA ALA A 159 -13.13 -19.73 1.71
C ALA A 159 -12.35 -19.28 0.46
N PHE A 160 -12.61 -18.06 0.00
CA PHE A 160 -11.79 -17.42 -1.02
C PHE A 160 -10.43 -17.07 -0.41
N SER A 161 -9.63 -18.11 -0.14
CA SER A 161 -8.41 -18.06 0.68
C SER A 161 -7.12 -18.27 -0.11
N ASP A 162 -7.20 -18.81 -1.34
CA ASP A 162 -6.04 -18.95 -2.21
C ASP A 162 -5.40 -17.58 -2.51
N PRO A 163 -4.13 -17.35 -2.11
CA PRO A 163 -3.50 -16.04 -2.25
C PRO A 163 -3.41 -15.57 -3.71
N GLU A 164 -3.08 -16.48 -4.65
CA GLU A 164 -2.96 -16.11 -6.05
C GLU A 164 -4.31 -15.66 -6.62
N LEU A 165 -5.37 -16.40 -6.29
CA LEU A 165 -6.71 -16.07 -6.75
C LEU A 165 -7.22 -14.75 -6.16
N LYS A 166 -6.95 -14.50 -4.87
CA LYS A 166 -7.25 -13.21 -4.20
C LYS A 166 -6.60 -12.02 -4.90
N TYR A 167 -5.34 -12.12 -5.23
CA TYR A 167 -4.62 -11.03 -5.87
C TYR A 167 -5.08 -10.81 -7.30
N ARG A 168 -5.37 -11.88 -8.05
CA ARG A 168 -5.89 -11.79 -9.44
C ARG A 168 -7.32 -11.31 -9.52
N GLN A 169 -8.14 -11.60 -8.51
CA GLN A 169 -9.55 -11.22 -8.43
C GLN A 169 -9.83 -10.38 -7.17
N ARG A 170 -9.03 -9.34 -6.97
CA ARG A 170 -9.14 -8.46 -5.81
C ARG A 170 -10.55 -7.90 -5.61
N TYR A 171 -11.28 -7.65 -6.69
CA TYR A 171 -12.66 -7.22 -6.63
C TYR A 171 -13.60 -8.26 -5.98
N VAL A 172 -13.32 -9.56 -6.14
CA VAL A 172 -14.05 -10.62 -5.43
C VAL A 172 -13.60 -10.68 -3.98
N ASP A 173 -12.30 -10.64 -3.72
CA ASP A 173 -11.70 -10.61 -2.38
C ASP A 173 -12.30 -9.48 -1.52
N LEU A 174 -12.42 -8.27 -2.07
CA LEU A 174 -13.05 -7.12 -1.41
C LEU A 174 -14.54 -7.31 -1.12
N ILE A 175 -15.25 -8.16 -1.88
CA ILE A 175 -16.66 -8.47 -1.63
C ILE A 175 -16.81 -9.47 -0.48
N VAL A 176 -16.00 -10.53 -0.48
CA VAL A 176 -16.22 -11.69 0.40
C VAL A 176 -15.39 -11.66 1.68
N ASN A 177 -14.29 -10.90 1.70
CA ASN A 177 -13.37 -10.74 2.83
C ASN A 177 -13.35 -9.28 3.31
N PRO A 178 -14.28 -8.85 4.19
CA PRO A 178 -14.40 -7.45 4.62
C PRO A 178 -13.12 -6.87 5.24
N GLN A 179 -12.31 -7.70 5.93
CA GLN A 179 -11.06 -7.30 6.55
C GLN A 179 -10.03 -6.77 5.54
N VAL A 180 -10.10 -7.20 4.27
CA VAL A 180 -9.22 -6.70 3.21
C VAL A 180 -9.49 -5.22 2.92
N ARG A 181 -10.76 -4.77 3.03
CA ARG A 181 -11.10 -3.33 2.91
C ARG A 181 -10.42 -2.50 3.97
N ASP A 182 -10.40 -2.98 5.22
CA ASP A 182 -9.81 -2.26 6.34
C ASP A 182 -8.32 -1.96 6.09
N THR A 183 -7.59 -2.91 5.52
CA THR A 183 -6.18 -2.70 5.11
C THR A 183 -6.03 -1.51 4.16
N PHE A 184 -6.88 -1.40 3.14
CA PHE A 184 -6.80 -0.31 2.16
C PHE A 184 -7.32 1.03 2.70
N ILE A 185 -8.31 1.00 3.59
CA ILE A 185 -8.77 2.20 4.32
C ILE A 185 -7.62 2.73 5.19
N LYS A 186 -6.96 1.87 5.95
CA LYS A 186 -5.79 2.24 6.76
C LYS A 186 -4.64 2.76 5.91
N ARG A 187 -4.36 2.16 4.75
CA ARG A 187 -3.38 2.68 3.80
C ARG A 187 -3.70 4.13 3.38
N SER A 188 -4.95 4.42 3.06
CA SER A 188 -5.37 5.78 2.72
C SER A 188 -5.25 6.74 3.90
N GLN A 189 -5.56 6.27 5.11
CA GLN A 189 -5.39 7.06 6.34
C GLN A 189 -3.92 7.35 6.65
N ILE A 190 -3.00 6.41 6.40
CA ILE A 190 -1.55 6.63 6.50
C ILE A 190 -1.14 7.81 5.63
N VAL A 191 -1.45 7.73 4.32
CA VAL A 191 -1.09 8.78 3.36
C VAL A 191 -1.71 10.13 3.73
N ALA A 192 -2.98 10.16 4.14
CA ALA A 192 -3.66 11.37 4.57
C ALA A 192 -2.98 12.00 5.83
N THR A 193 -2.62 11.16 6.81
CA THR A 193 -1.93 11.61 8.03
C THR A 193 -0.54 12.16 7.72
N MET A 194 0.20 11.55 6.80
CA MET A 194 1.50 12.04 6.34
C MET A 194 1.37 13.40 5.65
N ARG A 195 0.40 13.56 4.75
CA ARG A 195 0.13 14.85 4.07
C ARG A 195 -0.19 15.95 5.08
N GLU A 196 -1.07 15.67 6.04
CA GLU A 196 -1.40 16.62 7.11
C GLU A 196 -0.13 17.04 7.86
N TYR A 197 0.70 16.08 8.27
CA TYR A 197 1.93 16.34 9.01
C TYR A 197 2.96 17.15 8.23
N PHE A 198 3.15 16.86 6.94
CA PHE A 198 4.08 17.60 6.09
C PHE A 198 3.60 19.00 5.77
N ASN A 199 2.29 19.17 5.54
CA ASN A 199 1.69 20.50 5.33
C ASN A 199 1.79 21.36 6.59
N GLU A 200 1.58 20.79 7.80
CA GLU A 200 1.80 21.47 9.09
C GLU A 200 3.26 21.91 9.26
N ALA A 201 4.22 21.15 8.71
CA ALA A 201 5.64 21.51 8.69
C ALA A 201 6.00 22.54 7.61
N GLY A 202 5.05 23.00 6.81
CA GLY A 202 5.25 24.00 5.75
C GLY A 202 5.86 23.43 4.46
N CYS A 203 5.79 22.13 4.24
CA CYS A 203 6.26 21.49 3.01
C CYS A 203 5.17 21.49 1.94
N LEU A 204 5.58 21.61 0.67
CA LEU A 204 4.71 21.62 -0.50
C LEU A 204 4.68 20.23 -1.15
N GLU A 205 3.49 19.65 -1.42
CA GLU A 205 3.36 18.46 -2.28
C GLU A 205 3.61 18.87 -3.73
N VAL A 206 4.48 18.10 -4.41
CA VAL A 206 4.86 18.36 -5.80
C VAL A 206 4.79 17.09 -6.62
N GLU A 207 4.83 17.22 -7.94
CA GLU A 207 4.94 16.13 -8.88
C GLU A 207 6.17 16.33 -9.76
N THR A 208 6.98 15.27 -9.92
CA THR A 208 8.17 15.26 -10.76
C THR A 208 8.05 14.22 -11.89
N PRO A 209 8.87 14.29 -12.95
CA PRO A 209 8.71 13.40 -14.10
C PRO A 209 8.88 11.91 -13.77
N ILE A 210 7.90 11.10 -14.20
CA ILE A 210 8.01 9.64 -14.21
C ILE A 210 8.91 9.18 -15.35
N LEU A 211 8.78 9.79 -16.54
CA LEU A 211 9.63 9.52 -17.69
C LEU A 211 10.87 10.40 -17.62
N GLN A 212 12.05 9.78 -17.50
CA GLN A 212 13.32 10.47 -17.32
C GLN A 212 14.27 10.14 -18.46
N SER A 213 15.09 11.12 -18.84
CA SER A 213 16.15 10.91 -19.85
C SER A 213 17.35 10.17 -19.25
N ILE A 214 17.60 10.34 -17.95
CA ILE A 214 18.68 9.70 -17.20
C ILE A 214 18.06 9.16 -15.91
N PRO A 215 18.13 7.85 -15.63
CA PRO A 215 17.69 7.31 -14.35
C PRO A 215 18.73 7.63 -13.27
N GLY A 216 18.28 8.06 -12.09
CA GLY A 216 19.17 8.41 -10.98
C GLY A 216 18.43 8.50 -9.64
N GLY A 217 19.18 8.77 -8.57
CA GLY A 217 18.64 8.90 -7.21
C GLY A 217 18.59 7.57 -6.43
N ALA A 218 18.89 6.44 -7.07
CA ALA A 218 18.98 5.13 -6.42
C ALA A 218 19.92 4.21 -7.18
N THR A 219 20.34 3.12 -6.56
CA THR A 219 21.02 2.00 -7.20
C THR A 219 19.97 0.93 -7.54
N ALA A 220 19.48 0.92 -8.78
CA ALA A 220 18.47 -0.02 -9.24
C ALA A 220 18.44 -0.12 -10.77
N ARG A 221 17.91 -1.23 -11.29
CA ARG A 221 17.75 -1.42 -12.73
C ARG A 221 16.46 -0.76 -13.22
N PRO A 222 16.51 0.19 -14.19
CA PRO A 222 15.31 0.87 -14.70
C PRO A 222 14.54 0.03 -15.72
N PHE A 223 13.23 0.31 -15.88
CA PHE A 223 12.49 -0.04 -17.08
C PHE A 223 12.80 0.98 -18.18
N ILE A 224 13.00 0.50 -19.39
CA ILE A 224 13.32 1.32 -20.58
C ILE A 224 12.10 1.34 -21.48
N THR A 225 11.75 2.53 -21.98
CA THR A 225 10.69 2.74 -22.97
C THR A 225 11.21 3.60 -24.12
N HIS A 226 10.38 3.83 -25.14
CA HIS A 226 10.75 4.61 -26.33
C HIS A 226 9.73 5.71 -26.61
N HIS A 227 10.20 6.94 -26.80
CA HIS A 227 9.38 8.06 -27.21
C HIS A 227 9.31 8.14 -28.75
N ASN A 228 8.24 7.65 -29.34
CA ASN A 228 8.11 7.48 -30.81
C ASN A 228 8.32 8.78 -31.61
N ALA A 229 7.77 9.90 -31.15
CA ALA A 229 7.83 11.16 -31.90
C ALA A 229 9.23 11.80 -31.88
N LEU A 230 10.00 11.57 -30.83
CA LEU A 230 11.38 12.11 -30.70
C LEU A 230 12.44 11.09 -31.07
N ASP A 231 12.05 9.83 -31.26
CA ASP A 231 12.95 8.69 -31.54
C ASP A 231 14.09 8.56 -30.50
N ILE A 232 13.73 8.65 -29.21
CA ILE A 232 14.68 8.57 -28.08
C ILE A 232 14.26 7.53 -27.05
N PRO A 233 15.20 6.85 -26.37
CA PRO A 233 14.91 6.06 -25.20
C PRO A 233 14.56 6.97 -24.01
N LEU A 234 13.61 6.52 -23.18
CA LEU A 234 13.31 7.10 -21.89
C LEU A 234 13.26 5.99 -20.84
N TYR A 235 13.43 6.38 -19.59
CA TYR A 235 13.45 5.48 -18.46
C TYR A 235 12.28 5.79 -17.52
N LEU A 236 11.61 4.77 -17.01
CA LEU A 236 10.72 4.95 -15.87
C LEU A 236 11.60 5.21 -14.63
N ARG A 237 11.25 6.21 -13.84
CA ARG A 237 12.05 6.62 -12.67
C ARG A 237 12.23 5.48 -11.67
N ILE A 238 13.42 5.39 -11.11
CA ILE A 238 13.77 4.49 -10.02
C ILE A 238 13.71 5.18 -8.65
N ALA A 239 13.74 6.53 -8.64
CA ALA A 239 13.60 7.44 -7.53
C ALA A 239 13.28 8.85 -8.06
N ASN A 240 12.76 9.71 -7.21
CA ASN A 240 12.44 11.12 -7.54
C ASN A 240 13.39 12.13 -6.88
N GLU A 241 14.38 11.67 -6.13
CA GLU A 241 15.35 12.42 -5.35
C GLU A 241 15.98 13.59 -6.10
N LEU A 242 16.60 13.34 -7.28
CA LEU A 242 17.36 14.36 -7.99
C LEU A 242 16.49 15.52 -8.49
N TYR A 243 15.22 15.27 -8.78
CA TYR A 243 14.26 16.31 -9.17
C TYR A 243 13.78 17.11 -7.97
N LEU A 244 13.52 16.48 -6.82
CA LEU A 244 13.13 17.17 -5.59
C LEU A 244 14.25 18.06 -5.07
N LYS A 245 15.51 17.63 -5.14
CA LYS A 245 16.68 18.49 -4.82
C LYS A 245 16.79 19.71 -5.75
N ARG A 246 16.49 19.60 -7.03
CA ARG A 246 16.44 20.73 -7.96
C ARG A 246 15.39 21.77 -7.55
N LEU A 247 14.26 21.33 -6.95
CA LEU A 247 13.25 22.25 -6.41
C LEU A 247 13.76 23.00 -5.18
N ILE A 248 14.56 22.35 -4.33
CA ILE A 248 15.24 23.00 -3.21
C ILE A 248 16.24 24.07 -3.71
N VAL A 249 17.03 23.74 -4.75
CA VAL A 249 17.88 24.74 -5.44
C VAL A 249 17.04 25.89 -5.98
N GLY A 250 15.84 25.61 -6.48
CA GLY A 250 14.88 26.58 -6.98
C GLY A 250 14.26 27.50 -5.91
N GLY A 251 14.58 27.28 -4.61
CA GLY A 251 14.21 28.13 -3.50
C GLY A 251 13.02 27.67 -2.65
N TYR A 252 12.50 26.45 -2.86
CA TYR A 252 11.51 25.89 -1.94
C TYR A 252 12.18 25.48 -0.63
N HIS A 253 11.52 25.77 0.50
CA HIS A 253 12.01 25.41 1.84
C HIS A 253 11.76 23.95 2.20
N GLY A 254 10.70 23.35 1.67
CA GLY A 254 10.36 21.97 1.86
C GLY A 254 9.44 21.47 0.76
N VAL A 255 9.77 20.33 0.19
CA VAL A 255 8.97 19.66 -0.86
C VAL A 255 8.83 18.19 -0.54
N TYR A 256 7.69 17.60 -0.91
CA TYR A 256 7.50 16.15 -0.82
C TYR A 256 6.68 15.61 -1.98
N GLU A 257 6.83 14.34 -2.28
CA GLU A 257 6.08 13.64 -3.30
C GLU A 257 5.73 12.22 -2.85
N PHE A 258 4.48 11.80 -3.06
CA PHE A 258 4.10 10.40 -3.03
C PHE A 258 4.26 9.82 -4.43
N ALA A 259 5.39 9.19 -4.68
CA ALA A 259 5.83 8.77 -5.99
C ALA A 259 5.51 7.29 -6.28
N LYS A 260 5.18 7.00 -7.54
CA LYS A 260 5.35 5.66 -8.09
C LYS A 260 6.74 5.54 -8.67
N ASP A 261 7.51 4.61 -8.11
CA ASP A 261 8.83 4.26 -8.59
C ASP A 261 8.84 2.84 -9.17
N PHE A 262 9.77 2.60 -10.11
CA PHE A 262 9.79 1.42 -10.94
C PHE A 262 11.18 0.81 -10.93
N ARG A 263 11.32 -0.44 -10.45
CA ARG A 263 12.58 -1.18 -10.46
C ARG A 263 12.39 -2.50 -11.18
N ASN A 264 13.17 -2.71 -12.25
CA ASN A 264 13.10 -3.90 -13.10
C ASN A 264 13.88 -5.06 -12.47
N GLU A 265 13.39 -5.52 -11.33
CA GLU A 265 14.01 -6.52 -10.47
C GLU A 265 13.04 -7.66 -10.16
N GLY A 266 13.45 -8.59 -9.31
CA GLY A 266 12.62 -9.72 -8.89
C GLY A 266 11.38 -9.30 -8.09
N MET A 267 10.38 -10.18 -8.07
CA MET A 267 9.17 -10.06 -7.26
C MET A 267 9.19 -11.10 -6.16
N ASP A 268 8.98 -10.66 -4.92
CA ASP A 268 8.87 -11.53 -3.76
C ASP A 268 7.78 -11.03 -2.78
N LYS A 269 7.83 -11.48 -1.52
CA LYS A 269 6.86 -11.07 -0.49
C LYS A 269 7.00 -9.61 -0.07
N THR A 270 8.12 -8.95 -0.37
CA THR A 270 8.48 -7.61 0.09
C THR A 270 8.76 -6.65 -1.06
N HIS A 271 8.90 -7.15 -2.29
CA HIS A 271 9.24 -6.37 -3.47
C HIS A 271 8.21 -6.55 -4.60
N ASN A 272 7.82 -5.42 -5.19
CA ASN A 272 6.99 -5.33 -6.40
C ASN A 272 7.66 -4.36 -7.38
N PRO A 273 7.69 -4.64 -8.68
CA PRO A 273 8.39 -3.81 -9.66
C PRO A 273 7.90 -2.36 -9.74
N GLU A 274 6.65 -2.13 -9.38
CA GLU A 274 6.02 -0.84 -9.17
C GLU A 274 5.62 -0.72 -7.70
N PHE A 275 6.11 0.31 -7.00
CA PHE A 275 5.84 0.52 -5.59
C PHE A 275 5.63 2.01 -5.29
N THR A 276 5.12 2.32 -4.12
CA THR A 276 4.92 3.71 -3.68
C THR A 276 6.01 4.08 -2.68
N CYS A 277 6.82 5.08 -3.06
CA CYS A 277 7.76 5.75 -2.16
C CYS A 277 7.23 7.16 -1.83
N MET A 278 7.42 7.59 -0.61
CA MET A 278 7.26 8.99 -0.22
C MET A 278 8.65 9.55 -0.01
N GLU A 279 8.97 10.63 -0.71
CA GLU A 279 10.20 11.38 -0.48
C GLU A 279 9.90 12.81 -0.04
N ILE A 280 10.69 13.32 0.91
CA ILE A 280 10.59 14.68 1.44
C ILE A 280 12.00 15.27 1.60
N TYR A 281 12.16 16.53 1.21
CA TYR A 281 13.41 17.29 1.33
C TYR A 281 13.11 18.61 2.01
N VAL A 282 13.89 18.95 3.05
CA VAL A 282 13.68 20.15 3.87
C VAL A 282 14.99 20.92 4.01
N ALA A 283 14.99 22.15 3.50
CA ALA A 283 16.14 23.05 3.58
C ALA A 283 16.42 23.49 5.02
N TYR A 284 17.70 23.76 5.31
CA TYR A 284 18.22 24.21 6.62
C TYR A 284 17.98 23.20 7.74
N LYS A 285 17.90 21.90 7.38
CA LYS A 285 17.79 20.76 8.28
C LYS A 285 18.91 19.76 8.01
N ASP A 286 19.19 18.92 9.01
CA ASP A 286 20.16 17.84 8.94
C ASP A 286 19.51 16.48 9.29
N TYR A 287 20.27 15.40 9.19
CA TYR A 287 19.80 14.04 9.45
C TYR A 287 19.35 13.83 10.90
N ILE A 288 19.90 14.56 11.87
CA ILE A 288 19.51 14.48 13.29
C ILE A 288 18.09 15.02 13.47
N TRP A 289 17.79 16.17 12.87
CA TRP A 289 16.45 16.74 12.86
C TRP A 289 15.47 15.78 12.15
N MET A 290 15.91 15.14 11.06
CA MET A 290 15.07 14.21 10.30
C MET A 290 14.72 12.95 11.11
N MET A 291 15.63 12.42 11.94
CA MET A 291 15.32 11.32 12.87
C MET A 291 14.17 11.70 13.81
N GLU A 292 14.22 12.86 14.45
CA GLU A 292 13.15 13.35 15.34
C GLU A 292 11.83 13.61 14.60
N PHE A 293 11.91 14.06 13.35
CA PHE A 293 10.76 14.29 12.48
C PHE A 293 10.04 12.98 12.15
N VAL A 294 10.78 11.94 11.81
CA VAL A 294 10.26 10.60 11.49
C VAL A 294 9.68 9.91 12.71
N GLU A 295 10.33 10.01 13.87
CA GLU A 295 9.82 9.46 15.14
C GLU A 295 8.41 9.97 15.43
N LYS A 296 8.21 11.29 15.38
CA LYS A 296 6.91 11.94 15.62
C LYS A 296 5.87 11.59 14.57
N LEU A 297 6.29 11.46 13.31
CA LEU A 297 5.41 11.03 12.22
C LEU A 297 4.86 9.62 12.46
N LEU A 298 5.73 8.67 12.77
CA LEU A 298 5.35 7.28 12.99
C LEU A 298 4.48 7.11 14.25
N GLU A 299 4.79 7.84 15.32
CA GLU A 299 3.93 7.92 16.51
C GLU A 299 2.53 8.45 16.14
N LYS A 300 2.42 9.58 15.39
CA LYS A 300 1.15 10.18 14.93
C LYS A 300 0.34 9.15 14.11
N ILE A 301 0.99 8.41 13.21
CA ILE A 301 0.35 7.37 12.39
C ILE A 301 -0.18 6.21 13.28
N ALA A 302 0.64 5.68 14.17
CA ALA A 302 0.25 4.60 15.06
C ALA A 302 -0.96 4.99 15.95
N LEU A 303 -0.91 6.17 16.57
CA LEU A 303 -2.00 6.73 17.36
C LEU A 303 -3.28 6.91 16.53
N LYS A 304 -3.17 7.41 15.28
CA LYS A 304 -4.32 7.62 14.39
C LYS A 304 -5.02 6.32 14.02
N LEU A 305 -4.25 5.26 13.75
CA LEU A 305 -4.79 3.98 13.27
C LEU A 305 -5.22 3.04 14.40
N HIS A 306 -4.53 3.08 15.53
CA HIS A 306 -4.68 2.08 16.60
C HIS A 306 -5.08 2.69 17.97
N GLY A 307 -5.04 4.02 18.13
CA GLY A 307 -5.27 4.71 19.41
C GLY A 307 -4.14 4.50 20.44
N LYS A 308 -3.04 3.87 20.03
CA LYS A 308 -1.84 3.58 20.85
C LYS A 308 -0.61 3.49 19.96
N THR A 309 0.59 3.57 20.56
CA THR A 309 1.86 3.50 19.83
C THR A 309 2.33 2.06 19.57
N GLU A 310 1.83 1.09 20.33
CA GLU A 310 2.16 -0.32 20.20
C GLU A 310 1.37 -0.97 19.05
N VAL A 311 2.08 -1.56 18.11
CA VAL A 311 1.54 -2.22 16.92
C VAL A 311 2.03 -3.66 16.86
N THR A 312 1.14 -4.61 16.53
CA THR A 312 1.52 -6.01 16.29
C THR A 312 2.01 -6.17 14.86
N ILE A 313 3.24 -6.67 14.68
CA ILE A 313 3.85 -6.95 13.37
C ILE A 313 4.35 -8.41 13.39
N GLY A 314 3.66 -9.29 12.67
CA GLY A 314 3.89 -10.73 12.80
C GLY A 314 3.63 -11.20 14.23
N GLU A 315 4.63 -11.79 14.86
CA GLU A 315 4.59 -12.22 16.27
C GLU A 315 5.11 -11.15 17.24
N ASN A 316 5.62 -10.03 16.74
CA ASN A 316 6.28 -9.02 17.55
C ASN A 316 5.31 -7.90 17.99
N GLN A 317 5.52 -7.40 19.21
CA GLN A 317 4.94 -6.14 19.66
C GLN A 317 5.98 -5.04 19.47
N VAL A 318 5.66 -4.07 18.61
CA VAL A 318 6.55 -2.97 18.23
C VAL A 318 5.99 -1.67 18.77
N ASP A 319 6.79 -0.91 19.52
CA ASP A 319 6.38 0.38 20.05
C ASP A 319 6.98 1.53 19.22
N PHE A 320 6.11 2.31 18.60
CA PHE A 320 6.48 3.51 17.83
C PHE A 320 6.54 4.79 18.69
N LYS A 321 6.69 4.64 20.01
CA LYS A 321 6.87 5.77 20.92
C LYS A 321 8.31 6.27 20.88
N PRO A 322 8.55 7.58 20.61
CA PRO A 322 9.89 8.16 20.68
C PRO A 322 10.50 8.15 22.11
N PRO A 323 11.84 8.17 22.24
CA PRO A 323 12.83 8.14 21.16
C PRO A 323 13.16 6.72 20.71
N PHE A 324 13.46 6.54 19.39
CA PHE A 324 13.98 5.28 18.86
C PHE A 324 15.45 5.12 19.15
N ARG A 325 15.94 3.87 19.16
CA ARG A 325 17.35 3.57 19.30
C ARG A 325 18.14 4.15 18.12
N ARG A 326 19.31 4.74 18.40
CA ARG A 326 20.29 5.20 17.40
C ARG A 326 21.55 4.37 17.56
N LEU A 327 22.02 3.73 16.50
CA LEU A 327 23.14 2.80 16.54
C LEU A 327 23.99 2.96 15.27
N PRO A 328 25.25 3.41 15.36
CA PRO A 328 26.16 3.47 14.21
C PRO A 328 26.37 2.08 13.59
N ILE A 329 26.44 2.00 12.25
CA ILE A 329 26.51 0.70 11.54
C ILE A 329 27.72 -0.13 11.97
N LEU A 330 28.88 0.50 12.17
CA LEU A 330 30.09 -0.19 12.59
C LEU A 330 29.97 -0.75 14.03
N GLU A 331 29.31 -0.02 14.92
CA GLU A 331 28.99 -0.48 16.26
C GLU A 331 27.94 -1.60 16.26
N ALA A 332 26.97 -1.55 15.36
CA ALA A 332 26.01 -2.64 15.17
C ALA A 332 26.71 -3.93 14.77
N ILE A 333 27.63 -3.87 13.81
CA ILE A 333 28.43 -5.03 13.40
C ILE A 333 29.27 -5.56 14.57
N LYS A 334 29.90 -4.69 15.34
CA LYS A 334 30.66 -5.07 16.52
C LYS A 334 29.79 -5.75 17.60
N GLU A 335 28.57 -5.20 17.81
CA GLU A 335 27.61 -5.73 18.80
C GLU A 335 27.09 -7.13 18.39
N TYR A 336 26.67 -7.31 17.12
CA TYR A 336 25.98 -8.52 16.69
C TYR A 336 26.83 -9.55 15.96
N ALA A 337 27.86 -9.13 15.21
CA ALA A 337 28.81 -10.04 14.57
C ALA A 337 30.06 -10.32 15.43
N GLY A 338 30.28 -9.54 16.49
CA GLY A 338 31.41 -9.71 17.39
C GLY A 338 32.77 -9.31 16.79
N VAL A 339 32.78 -8.52 15.74
CA VAL A 339 33.97 -8.11 14.98
C VAL A 339 33.99 -6.58 14.81
N ASP A 340 35.12 -5.96 15.04
CA ASP A 340 35.34 -4.54 14.78
C ASP A 340 35.88 -4.37 13.36
N VAL A 341 35.08 -3.82 12.47
CA VAL A 341 35.44 -3.61 11.06
C VAL A 341 35.91 -2.17 10.77
N ALA A 342 35.98 -1.32 11.78
CA ALA A 342 36.45 0.05 11.65
C ALA A 342 37.88 0.10 11.10
N GLY A 343 38.13 0.93 10.09
CA GLY A 343 39.44 1.12 9.48
C GLY A 343 39.97 -0.06 8.65
N MET A 344 39.19 -1.15 8.48
CA MET A 344 39.61 -2.26 7.60
C MET A 344 39.60 -1.83 6.12
N ASP A 345 40.59 -2.31 5.38
CA ASP A 345 40.61 -2.23 3.92
C ASP A 345 39.76 -3.34 3.29
N GLU A 346 39.66 -3.33 1.96
CA GLU A 346 38.83 -4.29 1.20
C GLU A 346 39.29 -5.74 1.41
N ASP A 347 40.59 -6.00 1.39
CA ASP A 347 41.16 -7.36 1.57
C ASP A 347 40.88 -7.90 2.99
N GLN A 348 41.00 -7.05 3.99
CA GLN A 348 40.72 -7.40 5.40
C GLN A 348 39.21 -7.68 5.56
N LEU A 349 38.33 -6.90 4.93
CA LEU A 349 36.87 -7.12 4.94
C LEU A 349 36.48 -8.43 4.24
N ARG A 350 37.09 -8.76 3.10
CA ARG A 350 36.88 -10.04 2.40
C ARG A 350 37.31 -11.24 3.27
N GLU A 351 38.45 -11.14 3.95
CA GLU A 351 38.90 -12.18 4.88
C GLU A 351 37.93 -12.29 6.06
N THR A 352 37.41 -11.18 6.55
CA THR A 352 36.41 -11.14 7.63
C THR A 352 35.10 -11.78 7.20
N CYS A 353 34.56 -11.45 6.00
CA CYS A 353 33.38 -12.11 5.43
C CYS A 353 33.58 -13.62 5.36
N LYS A 354 34.75 -14.07 4.89
CA LYS A 354 35.06 -15.49 4.81
C LYS A 354 35.09 -16.17 6.21
N LYS A 355 35.65 -15.53 7.22
CA LYS A 355 35.66 -16.03 8.61
C LYS A 355 34.23 -16.09 9.19
N LEU A 356 33.40 -15.13 8.87
CA LEU A 356 31.99 -15.04 9.27
C LEU A 356 31.06 -15.91 8.44
N HIS A 357 31.54 -16.59 7.40
CA HIS A 357 30.76 -17.36 6.44
C HIS A 357 29.70 -16.51 5.70
N VAL A 358 30.00 -15.23 5.47
CA VAL A 358 29.17 -14.33 4.64
C VAL A 358 29.56 -14.54 3.18
N GLU A 359 28.60 -14.91 2.36
CA GLU A 359 28.81 -15.04 0.91
C GLU A 359 28.87 -13.65 0.26
N VAL A 360 29.90 -13.38 -0.51
CA VAL A 360 30.12 -12.09 -1.19
C VAL A 360 30.59 -12.29 -2.61
N ASP A 361 30.10 -11.43 -3.52
CA ASP A 361 30.53 -11.42 -4.91
C ASP A 361 31.96 -10.86 -5.03
N PRO A 362 32.78 -11.38 -5.96
CA PRO A 362 34.12 -10.83 -6.23
C PRO A 362 34.15 -9.35 -6.63
N SER A 363 33.05 -8.83 -7.19
CA SER A 363 32.93 -7.43 -7.57
C SER A 363 32.63 -6.47 -6.42
N PHE A 364 32.31 -6.98 -5.22
CA PHE A 364 31.94 -6.13 -4.07
C PHE A 364 33.14 -5.29 -3.62
N GLY A 365 32.97 -3.98 -3.56
CA GLY A 365 33.90 -3.07 -2.91
C GLY A 365 33.67 -2.97 -1.40
N LYS A 366 34.48 -2.17 -0.71
CA LYS A 366 34.49 -2.00 0.75
C LYS A 366 33.07 -1.78 1.33
N GLY A 367 32.28 -0.88 0.73
CA GLY A 367 30.92 -0.59 1.19
C GLY A 367 30.01 -1.82 1.16
N LYS A 368 29.93 -2.51 0.02
CA LYS A 368 29.09 -3.72 -0.15
C LYS A 368 29.53 -4.88 0.75
N LEU A 369 30.81 -4.96 1.11
CA LEU A 369 31.30 -5.97 2.07
C LEU A 369 30.83 -5.68 3.50
N ILE A 370 30.84 -4.42 3.91
CA ILE A 370 30.30 -3.99 5.23
C ILE A 370 28.79 -4.24 5.26
N ASP A 371 28.09 -3.89 4.21
CA ASP A 371 26.65 -4.12 4.07
C ASP A 371 26.27 -5.60 4.15
N ALA A 372 27.02 -6.47 3.48
CA ALA A 372 26.82 -7.91 3.53
C ALA A 372 26.98 -8.49 4.95
N ILE A 373 27.97 -8.01 5.72
CA ILE A 373 28.14 -8.41 7.14
C ILE A 373 26.97 -7.90 7.97
N PHE A 374 26.55 -6.64 7.76
CA PHE A 374 25.44 -6.04 8.47
C PHE A 374 24.11 -6.79 8.20
N GLY A 375 23.79 -7.05 6.93
CA GLY A 375 22.59 -7.79 6.54
C GLY A 375 22.49 -9.17 7.18
N GLU A 376 23.60 -9.94 7.15
CA GLU A 376 23.61 -11.30 7.69
C GLU A 376 23.51 -11.34 9.22
N TYR A 377 24.19 -10.43 9.91
CA TYR A 377 24.37 -10.51 11.36
C TYR A 377 23.51 -9.55 12.17
N CYS A 378 23.16 -8.37 11.63
CA CYS A 378 22.54 -7.30 12.42
C CYS A 378 21.03 -7.16 12.18
N GLU A 379 20.55 -7.18 10.94
CA GLU A 379 19.15 -6.85 10.60
C GLU A 379 18.13 -7.67 11.40
N LYS A 380 18.33 -8.96 11.53
CA LYS A 380 17.43 -9.88 12.24
C LYS A 380 17.22 -9.56 13.72
N HIS A 381 18.10 -8.77 14.33
CA HIS A 381 18.03 -8.35 15.72
C HIS A 381 17.31 -7.01 15.91
N LEU A 382 17.03 -6.28 14.83
CA LEU A 382 16.42 -4.95 14.84
C LEU A 382 14.90 -5.05 14.86
N THR A 383 14.33 -5.62 15.93
CA THR A 383 12.87 -5.80 16.06
C THR A 383 12.16 -4.46 16.34
N GLN A 384 12.66 -3.69 17.31
CA GLN A 384 12.12 -2.37 17.64
C GLN A 384 12.65 -1.31 16.66
N PRO A 385 11.92 -0.20 16.43
CA PRO A 385 12.37 0.88 15.57
C PRO A 385 13.78 1.35 15.97
N THR A 386 14.74 1.19 15.07
CA THR A 386 16.15 1.49 15.30
C THR A 386 16.73 2.23 14.11
N PHE A 387 17.28 3.40 14.32
CA PHE A 387 18.09 4.10 13.35
C PHE A 387 19.49 3.51 13.33
N ILE A 388 19.88 2.95 12.19
CA ILE A 388 21.27 2.61 11.90
C ILE A 388 21.89 3.83 11.26
N THR A 389 22.99 4.35 11.83
CA THR A 389 23.57 5.66 11.45
C THR A 389 24.98 5.52 10.95
N ASP A 390 25.50 6.60 10.38
CA ASP A 390 26.93 6.84 10.12
C ASP A 390 27.56 5.81 9.17
N TYR A 391 26.90 5.65 8.02
CA TYR A 391 27.34 4.74 6.96
C TYR A 391 28.66 5.19 6.31
N PRO A 392 29.52 4.25 5.87
CA PRO A 392 30.70 4.59 5.08
C PRO A 392 30.40 5.38 3.82
N VAL A 393 31.33 6.25 3.46
CA VAL A 393 31.20 7.14 2.27
C VAL A 393 30.95 6.37 1.00
N GLU A 394 31.56 5.21 0.82
CA GLU A 394 31.45 4.36 -0.35
C GLU A 394 30.03 3.82 -0.59
N MET A 395 29.23 3.75 0.46
CA MET A 395 27.83 3.28 0.41
C MET A 395 26.83 4.39 0.11
N SER A 396 27.27 5.66 0.04
CA SER A 396 26.35 6.81 0.11
C SER A 396 26.73 7.91 -0.87
N PRO A 397 26.55 7.72 -2.19
CA PRO A 397 27.06 8.65 -3.22
C PRO A 397 26.39 10.03 -3.22
N LEU A 398 25.21 10.19 -2.61
CA LEU A 398 24.43 11.44 -2.61
C LEU A 398 24.40 12.13 -1.23
N THR A 399 25.17 11.58 -0.27
CA THR A 399 25.13 11.98 1.13
C THR A 399 26.33 12.84 1.52
N LYS A 400 26.09 13.84 2.37
CA LYS A 400 27.14 14.68 2.98
C LYS A 400 28.07 13.85 3.86
N ARG A 401 29.38 14.12 3.80
CA ARG A 401 30.35 13.54 4.73
C ARG A 401 29.99 13.91 6.17
N HIS A 402 30.23 12.98 7.08
CA HIS A 402 29.99 13.22 8.49
C HIS A 402 30.92 14.34 9.02
N ARG A 403 30.35 15.25 9.80
CA ARG A 403 31.03 16.48 10.29
C ARG A 403 32.27 16.22 11.15
N GLU A 404 32.37 15.07 11.82
CA GLU A 404 33.46 14.71 12.72
C GLU A 404 34.38 13.64 12.12
N ASN A 405 33.86 12.76 11.25
CA ASN A 405 34.65 11.69 10.63
C ASN A 405 34.39 11.65 9.12
N PRO A 406 35.30 12.15 8.27
CA PRO A 406 35.09 12.25 6.82
C PRO A 406 35.06 10.90 6.09
N GLU A 407 35.37 9.77 6.74
CA GLU A 407 35.23 8.43 6.17
C GLU A 407 33.77 7.93 6.25
N LEU A 408 32.94 8.57 7.05
CA LEU A 408 31.53 8.27 7.25
C LEU A 408 30.64 9.36 6.60
N THR A 409 29.34 9.12 6.60
CA THR A 409 28.34 10.05 6.10
C THR A 409 27.24 10.33 7.14
N GLU A 410 26.61 11.47 7.07
CA GLU A 410 25.44 11.84 7.87
C GLU A 410 24.18 11.18 7.30
N ARG A 411 24.07 9.86 7.44
CA ARG A 411 22.98 9.01 6.92
C ARG A 411 22.41 8.15 8.01
N PHE A 412 21.14 7.88 7.93
CA PHE A 412 20.51 6.79 8.67
C PHE A 412 19.56 5.97 7.79
N GLU A 413 19.41 4.72 8.15
CA GLU A 413 18.29 3.88 7.76
C GLU A 413 17.49 3.49 8.99
N LEU A 414 16.16 3.53 8.89
CA LEU A 414 15.26 3.10 9.96
C LEU A 414 14.85 1.65 9.74
N PHE A 415 15.22 0.79 10.65
CA PHE A 415 14.83 -0.61 10.66
C PHE A 415 13.69 -0.88 11.64
N VAL A 416 12.76 -1.74 11.22
CA VAL A 416 11.66 -2.27 12.04
C VAL A 416 11.46 -3.73 11.68
N CYS A 417 11.46 -4.63 12.66
CA CYS A 417 11.33 -6.07 12.44
C CYS A 417 12.31 -6.62 11.40
N GLY A 418 13.57 -6.14 11.44
CA GLY A 418 14.62 -6.57 10.53
C GLY A 418 14.43 -6.12 9.08
N LYS A 419 13.65 -5.07 8.84
CA LYS A 419 13.41 -4.52 7.50
C LYS A 419 13.60 -3.01 7.51
N GLU A 420 14.34 -2.51 6.53
CA GLU A 420 14.46 -1.09 6.25
C GLU A 420 13.08 -0.50 5.92
N LEU A 421 12.66 0.53 6.66
CA LEU A 421 11.43 1.27 6.43
C LEU A 421 11.68 2.61 5.74
N ALA A 422 12.77 3.28 6.09
CA ALA A 422 13.12 4.60 5.59
C ALA A 422 14.63 4.78 5.52
N ASN A 423 15.08 5.62 4.58
CA ASN A 423 16.47 6.03 4.39
C ASN A 423 16.53 7.55 4.30
N ALA A 424 17.44 8.17 5.02
CA ALA A 424 17.55 9.62 5.07
C ALA A 424 18.99 10.07 5.37
N TYR A 425 19.29 11.29 4.97
CA TYR A 425 20.60 11.87 5.18
C TYR A 425 20.62 13.41 5.11
N SER A 426 21.73 14.00 5.57
CA SER A 426 22.11 15.33 5.17
C SER A 426 22.60 15.29 3.73
N GLU A 427 22.03 16.11 2.86
CA GLU A 427 22.26 16.06 1.43
C GLU A 427 23.65 16.57 1.04
N LEU A 428 24.31 15.87 0.12
CA LEU A 428 25.54 16.36 -0.50
C LEU A 428 25.20 17.56 -1.39
N ASN A 429 25.68 18.72 -1.02
CA ASN A 429 25.41 20.00 -1.71
C ASN A 429 26.67 20.65 -2.28
N ASP A 430 27.82 19.96 -2.24
CA ASP A 430 29.05 20.36 -2.91
C ASP A 430 29.07 19.79 -4.34
N PRO A 431 28.97 20.60 -5.40
CA PRO A 431 28.93 20.12 -6.77
C PRO A 431 30.21 19.38 -7.21
N ILE A 432 31.36 19.73 -6.61
CA ILE A 432 32.65 19.10 -6.96
C ILE A 432 32.72 17.70 -6.35
N ASP A 433 32.44 17.56 -5.04
CA ASP A 433 32.40 16.25 -4.37
C ASP A 433 31.29 15.38 -5.02
N GLN A 434 30.13 15.95 -5.38
CA GLN A 434 29.07 15.21 -6.05
C GLN A 434 29.52 14.64 -7.41
N TYR A 435 30.22 15.45 -8.20
CA TYR A 435 30.75 14.99 -9.50
C TYR A 435 31.77 13.87 -9.32
N GLU A 436 32.69 14.00 -8.35
CA GLU A 436 33.68 12.97 -8.02
C GLU A 436 33.00 11.65 -7.60
N ARG A 437 31.93 11.73 -6.75
CA ARG A 437 31.13 10.56 -6.36
C ARG A 437 30.47 9.88 -7.54
N PHE A 438 29.90 10.63 -8.48
CA PHE A 438 29.34 10.07 -9.70
C PHE A 438 30.42 9.39 -10.58
N GLN A 439 31.62 9.95 -10.66
CA GLN A 439 32.71 9.31 -11.37
C GLN A 439 33.11 7.97 -10.75
N GLU A 440 33.09 7.86 -9.42
CA GLU A 440 33.36 6.57 -8.75
C GLU A 440 32.24 5.54 -9.06
N GLN A 441 30.97 5.97 -9.11
CA GLN A 441 29.86 5.09 -9.51
C GLN A 441 30.03 4.57 -10.95
N VAL A 442 30.49 5.40 -11.89
CA VAL A 442 30.77 4.95 -13.28
C VAL A 442 31.86 3.89 -13.29
N LYS A 443 32.92 4.03 -12.49
CA LYS A 443 33.97 3.02 -12.38
C LYS A 443 33.46 1.68 -11.86
N LEU A 444 32.47 1.69 -10.96
CA LEU A 444 31.80 0.47 -10.48
C LEU A 444 31.00 -0.18 -11.61
N LYS A 445 30.31 0.63 -12.40
CA LYS A 445 29.58 0.16 -13.57
C LYS A 445 30.47 -0.50 -14.60
N ASP A 446 31.64 0.09 -14.89
CA ASP A 446 32.63 -0.46 -15.80
C ASP A 446 33.21 -1.81 -15.31
N LYS A 447 33.15 -2.08 -13.99
CA LYS A 447 33.50 -3.34 -13.36
C LYS A 447 32.38 -4.39 -13.34
N GLY A 448 31.20 -4.04 -13.88
CA GLY A 448 30.04 -4.94 -14.01
C GLY A 448 28.94 -4.74 -12.97
N ASP A 449 28.95 -3.64 -12.23
CA ASP A 449 27.83 -3.27 -11.35
C ASP A 449 26.70 -2.59 -12.14
N ASP A 450 25.73 -3.36 -12.61
CA ASP A 450 24.60 -2.89 -13.43
C ASP A 450 23.65 -1.92 -12.69
N GLU A 451 23.76 -1.84 -11.36
CA GLU A 451 22.93 -0.97 -10.50
C GLU A 451 23.59 0.38 -10.24
N ALA A 452 24.89 0.55 -10.57
CA ALA A 452 25.62 1.79 -10.33
C ALA A 452 25.00 2.98 -11.08
N MET A 453 25.02 4.15 -10.44
CA MET A 453 24.37 5.36 -10.94
C MET A 453 25.02 5.92 -12.20
N PHE A 454 24.21 6.58 -13.02
CA PHE A 454 24.65 7.39 -14.16
C PHE A 454 25.03 8.81 -13.68
N ILE A 455 25.92 9.47 -14.43
CA ILE A 455 26.21 10.90 -14.18
C ILE A 455 25.07 11.74 -14.73
N ASP A 456 24.40 12.47 -13.86
CA ASP A 456 23.43 13.52 -14.24
C ASP A 456 24.12 14.89 -14.18
N MET A 457 24.66 15.34 -15.32
CA MET A 457 25.35 16.62 -15.44
C MET A 457 24.43 17.82 -15.25
N ASP A 458 23.12 17.67 -15.48
CA ASP A 458 22.16 18.75 -15.22
C ASP A 458 21.91 18.90 -13.71
N PHE A 459 21.92 17.79 -12.96
CA PHE A 459 21.87 17.84 -11.51
C PHE A 459 23.14 18.48 -10.91
N VAL A 460 24.33 18.13 -11.40
CA VAL A 460 25.58 18.77 -10.98
C VAL A 460 25.51 20.27 -11.23
N ARG A 461 25.08 20.68 -12.43
CA ARG A 461 24.87 22.09 -12.76
C ARG A 461 23.86 22.77 -11.84
N ALA A 462 22.78 22.09 -11.45
CA ALA A 462 21.83 22.63 -10.49
C ALA A 462 22.52 22.92 -9.15
N LEU A 463 23.35 22.00 -8.64
CA LEU A 463 24.11 22.24 -7.42
C LEU A 463 25.10 23.42 -7.52
N GLU A 464 25.64 23.70 -8.70
CA GLU A 464 26.52 24.86 -8.92
C GLU A 464 25.80 26.21 -8.73
N TYR A 465 24.46 26.25 -8.85
CA TYR A 465 23.66 27.44 -8.48
C TYR A 465 23.48 27.57 -6.98
N GLY A 466 23.85 26.58 -6.21
CA GLY A 466 23.80 26.56 -4.74
C GLY A 466 22.55 25.88 -4.19
N MET A 467 22.74 24.76 -3.49
CA MET A 467 21.72 24.11 -2.67
C MET A 467 22.02 24.40 -1.21
N PRO A 468 21.06 24.93 -0.42
CA PRO A 468 21.27 25.14 1.02
C PRO A 468 21.50 23.81 1.73
N PRO A 469 22.05 23.80 2.96
CA PRO A 469 22.02 22.59 3.78
C PRO A 469 20.61 22.02 3.83
N THR A 470 20.46 20.74 3.51
CA THR A 470 19.14 20.11 3.31
C THR A 470 19.20 18.71 3.88
N SER A 471 18.10 18.25 4.46
CA SER A 471 17.92 16.84 4.78
C SER A 471 16.80 16.25 3.96
N GLY A 472 17.04 15.07 3.38
CA GLY A 472 16.08 14.29 2.62
C GLY A 472 15.76 12.96 3.28
N LEU A 473 14.56 12.45 3.00
CA LEU A 473 14.05 11.17 3.49
C LEU A 473 13.26 10.47 2.39
N GLY A 474 13.54 9.20 2.16
CA GLY A 474 12.69 8.28 1.41
C GLY A 474 12.05 7.25 2.34
N MET A 475 10.75 7.00 2.20
CA MET A 475 10.01 6.00 2.98
C MET A 475 9.09 5.17 2.09
N GLY A 476 9.22 3.83 2.19
CA GLY A 476 8.37 2.88 1.47
C GLY A 476 6.95 2.82 2.06
N ILE A 477 5.97 3.39 1.36
CA ILE A 477 4.56 3.43 1.83
C ILE A 477 3.94 2.03 1.87
N ASP A 478 4.31 1.16 0.94
CA ASP A 478 3.82 -0.21 0.92
C ASP A 478 4.30 -0.96 2.17
N ARG A 479 5.59 -0.84 2.52
CA ARG A 479 6.18 -1.47 3.71
C ARG A 479 5.62 -0.88 5.01
N LEU A 480 5.47 0.44 5.09
CA LEU A 480 4.81 1.08 6.23
C LEU A 480 3.38 0.57 6.42
N THR A 481 2.64 0.42 5.31
CA THR A 481 1.28 -0.14 5.35
C THR A 481 1.29 -1.58 5.82
N MET A 482 2.23 -2.42 5.34
CA MET A 482 2.38 -3.80 5.83
C MET A 482 2.56 -3.85 7.34
N PHE A 483 3.42 -3.02 7.90
CA PHE A 483 3.65 -2.96 9.35
C PHE A 483 2.40 -2.50 10.10
N MET A 484 1.81 -1.39 9.69
CA MET A 484 0.64 -0.80 10.36
C MET A 484 -0.64 -1.63 10.24
N THR A 485 -0.70 -2.59 9.31
CA THR A 485 -1.88 -3.45 9.10
C THR A 485 -1.60 -4.93 9.40
N ASN A 486 -0.41 -5.24 9.89
CA ASN A 486 0.04 -6.62 10.11
C ASN A 486 -0.14 -7.50 8.87
N SER A 487 0.17 -6.96 7.70
CA SER A 487 0.09 -7.67 6.42
C SER A 487 1.41 -8.35 6.10
N PRO A 488 1.43 -9.67 5.86
CA PRO A 488 2.69 -10.43 5.73
C PRO A 488 3.39 -10.21 4.38
N THR A 489 2.67 -9.71 3.37
CA THR A 489 3.23 -9.53 2.02
C THR A 489 2.84 -8.20 1.40
N ILE A 490 3.68 -7.69 0.50
CA ILE A 490 3.41 -6.45 -0.24
C ILE A 490 2.15 -6.57 -1.11
N GLN A 491 1.83 -7.77 -1.60
CA GLN A 491 0.62 -8.03 -2.38
C GLN A 491 -0.65 -7.79 -1.58
N ASP A 492 -0.62 -7.97 -0.26
CA ASP A 492 -1.78 -7.72 0.60
C ASP A 492 -2.16 -6.24 0.70
N VAL A 493 -1.19 -5.36 0.52
CA VAL A 493 -1.36 -3.89 0.63
C VAL A 493 -1.42 -3.17 -0.72
N LEU A 494 -1.35 -3.91 -1.83
CA LEU A 494 -1.56 -3.42 -3.19
C LEU A 494 -2.91 -3.90 -3.72
N PHE A 495 -3.72 -2.99 -4.31
CA PHE A 495 -4.99 -3.40 -4.90
C PHE A 495 -4.78 -4.41 -6.02
N PHE A 496 -3.84 -4.13 -6.93
CA PHE A 496 -3.54 -4.97 -8.08
C PHE A 496 -2.02 -5.15 -8.19
N PRO A 497 -1.43 -6.09 -7.42
CA PRO A 497 -0.01 -6.36 -7.50
C PRO A 497 0.36 -6.98 -8.85
N GLN A 498 1.60 -6.78 -9.28
CA GLN A 498 2.12 -7.48 -10.45
C GLN A 498 2.12 -9.00 -10.17
N MET A 499 1.60 -9.77 -11.10
CA MET A 499 1.49 -11.22 -10.98
C MET A 499 2.21 -11.91 -12.14
N ARG A 500 2.84 -13.06 -11.88
CA ARG A 500 3.38 -13.89 -12.96
C ARG A 500 2.24 -14.31 -13.90
N PRO A 501 2.46 -14.33 -15.21
CA PRO A 501 1.47 -14.88 -16.14
C PRO A 501 1.08 -16.30 -15.70
N LYS A 502 -0.22 -16.65 -15.79
CA LYS A 502 -0.62 -18.05 -15.72
C LYS A 502 0.03 -18.73 -16.93
N ASN A 503 0.73 -19.82 -16.71
CA ASN A 503 1.27 -20.60 -17.81
C ASN A 503 0.14 -20.81 -18.83
N GLN A 504 0.32 -20.21 -20.00
CA GLN A 504 -0.56 -20.41 -21.14
C GLN A 504 -0.30 -21.80 -21.70
#